data_b1b056d8e903b6ce904e5f288e6ad973
#
_entry.id   b1b056d8e903b6ce904e5f288e6ad973
#
_cell.length_a   1.000
_cell.length_b   1.000
_cell.length_c   1.000
_cell.angle_alpha   90.00
_cell.angle_beta   90.00
_cell.angle_gamma   90.00
#
_symmetry.space_group_name_H-M   'P 1'
#
loop_
_entity.id
_entity.type
_entity.pdbx_description
1 polymer ?
#
loop_
_entity_poly.entity_id
_entity_poly.type
_entity_poly.pdbx_seq_one_letter_code
_entity_poly.pdbx_strand_id
1 'polypeptide(L)'
;MRQLRILIFFISFLGLATLNAQQKTDTIKTKESYGLRIGVDFSKPLISFLEEGTKGLELVGDVRVLNNYYAAVELGYEDKISKEDYMNYTTKGSYIKAGVNYNAYKNWVGMTNEIYVGMRYGFSIFNQTLNSYTPNVKGTYFIPTEVLPNTEFKDLSAHWGELVFGMKAETLKNLYLGFSFSFKKMISTKEPENFKNLYVPGFNQVYLNDTGFGMNYTLSYLIPIVKKEK
;
A
#
# COMPACT_ATOMS: atom_id res chain seq x y z
N MET A 1 13.97 -15.61 25.99
CA MET A 1 14.63 -16.62 25.14
C MET A 1 14.02 -16.74 23.74
N ARG A 2 12.71 -16.67 23.56
CA ARG A 2 12.07 -16.76 22.22
C ARG A 2 12.41 -15.59 21.29
N GLN A 3 12.45 -14.38 21.81
CA GLN A 3 12.81 -13.18 21.02
C GLN A 3 14.28 -13.17 20.56
N LEU A 4 15.19 -13.72 21.36
CA LEU A 4 16.60 -13.82 20.99
C LEU A 4 16.82 -14.79 19.82
N ARG A 5 16.04 -15.87 19.73
CA ARG A 5 16.11 -16.83 18.61
C ARG A 5 15.58 -16.22 17.29
N ILE A 6 14.55 -15.37 17.37
CA ILE A 6 14.02 -14.65 16.21
C ILE A 6 15.04 -13.61 15.72
N LEU A 7 15.70 -12.89 16.63
CA LEU A 7 16.73 -11.92 16.29
C LEU A 7 17.94 -12.61 15.61
N ILE A 8 18.40 -13.75 16.14
CA ILE A 8 19.50 -14.53 15.58
C ILE A 8 19.13 -15.06 14.18
N PHE A 9 17.88 -15.49 13.96
CA PHE A 9 17.40 -15.93 12.65
C PHE A 9 17.45 -14.79 11.61
N PHE A 10 17.02 -13.58 11.97
CA PHE A 10 17.12 -12.42 11.08
C PHE A 10 18.55 -11.96 10.81
N ILE A 11 19.44 -12.01 11.82
CA ILE A 11 20.87 -11.69 11.64
C ILE A 11 21.57 -12.71 10.75
N SER A 12 21.27 -14.01 10.90
CA SER A 12 21.85 -15.05 10.03
C SER A 12 21.35 -14.94 8.58
N PHE A 13 20.12 -14.52 8.36
CA PHE A 13 19.57 -14.27 7.01
C PHE A 13 20.24 -13.05 6.35
N LEU A 14 20.53 -11.99 7.12
CA LEU A 14 21.28 -10.83 6.63
C LEU A 14 22.72 -11.19 6.25
N GLY A 15 23.36 -12.10 6.99
CA GLY A 15 24.73 -12.55 6.74
C GLY A 15 24.90 -13.36 5.44
N LEU A 16 23.86 -14.05 4.98
CA LEU A 16 23.88 -14.81 3.73
C LEU A 16 23.81 -13.90 2.49
N ALA A 17 23.29 -12.68 2.62
CA ALA A 17 23.19 -11.74 1.51
C ALA A 17 24.53 -11.08 1.12
N THR A 18 25.58 -11.18 1.96
CA THR A 18 26.87 -10.50 1.72
C THR A 18 27.92 -11.36 1.00
N LEU A 19 27.66 -12.63 0.75
CA LEU A 19 28.69 -13.58 0.25
C LEU A 19 28.92 -13.60 -1.27
N ASN A 20 28.23 -12.76 -2.07
CA ASN A 20 28.34 -12.79 -3.53
C ASN A 20 28.87 -11.49 -4.16
N ALA A 21 29.66 -10.69 -3.47
CA ALA A 21 30.07 -9.35 -3.92
C ALA A 21 31.37 -9.27 -4.72
N GLN A 22 31.82 -10.34 -5.38
CA GLN A 22 32.97 -10.27 -6.29
C GLN A 22 32.66 -10.96 -7.61
N GLN A 23 32.20 -10.20 -8.61
CA GLN A 23 32.16 -10.64 -9.98
C GLN A 23 32.80 -9.61 -10.93
N LYS A 24 33.72 -10.12 -11.75
CA LYS A 24 34.45 -9.42 -12.82
C LYS A 24 33.48 -8.66 -13.73
N THR A 25 33.80 -7.41 -14.00
CA THR A 25 33.13 -6.57 -14.99
C THR A 25 33.54 -7.00 -16.40
N ASP A 26 32.88 -7.99 -16.95
CA ASP A 26 32.88 -8.19 -18.40
C ASP A 26 31.88 -7.22 -19.01
N THR A 27 32.36 -6.38 -19.93
CA THR A 27 31.57 -5.40 -20.69
C THR A 27 30.70 -6.11 -21.73
N ILE A 28 29.73 -6.88 -21.27
CA ILE A 28 28.68 -7.42 -22.13
C ILE A 28 27.63 -6.32 -22.30
N LYS A 29 27.49 -5.79 -23.52
CA LYS A 29 26.40 -4.88 -23.87
C LYS A 29 25.08 -5.57 -23.64
N THR A 30 24.35 -5.14 -22.62
CA THR A 30 23.04 -5.72 -22.26
C THR A 30 21.93 -4.83 -22.72
N LYS A 31 20.90 -5.47 -23.28
CA LYS A 31 19.66 -4.78 -23.68
C LYS A 31 18.74 -4.70 -22.49
N GLU A 32 18.55 -3.52 -21.93
CA GLU A 32 17.54 -3.29 -20.91
C GLU A 32 16.19 -3.03 -21.59
N SER A 33 15.14 -3.72 -21.12
CA SER A 33 13.78 -3.52 -21.60
C SER A 33 13.14 -2.34 -20.87
N TYR A 34 12.79 -1.32 -21.61
CA TYR A 34 11.97 -0.21 -21.13
C TYR A 34 10.52 -0.48 -21.52
N GLY A 35 9.60 -0.34 -20.59
CA GLY A 35 8.20 -0.61 -20.86
C GLY A 35 7.29 -0.12 -19.74
N LEU A 36 6.03 -0.40 -19.93
CA LEU A 36 4.98 -0.17 -18.95
C LEU A 36 4.79 -1.45 -18.14
N ARG A 37 4.91 -1.38 -16.82
CA ARG A 37 4.46 -2.45 -15.92
C ARG A 37 3.04 -2.19 -15.50
N ILE A 38 2.20 -3.21 -15.59
CA ILE A 38 0.83 -3.20 -15.12
C ILE A 38 0.64 -4.42 -14.22
N GLY A 39 -0.05 -4.24 -13.12
CA GLY A 39 -0.26 -5.32 -12.16
C GLY A 39 -1.43 -5.07 -11.22
N VAL A 40 -1.56 -5.98 -10.29
CA VAL A 40 -2.57 -5.93 -9.23
C VAL A 40 -1.89 -6.05 -7.87
N ASP A 41 -2.47 -5.40 -6.88
CA ASP A 41 -2.11 -5.60 -5.48
C ASP A 41 -2.95 -6.73 -4.90
N PHE A 42 -2.29 -7.84 -4.58
CA PHE A 42 -2.93 -9.00 -3.97
C PHE A 42 -3.21 -8.84 -2.48
N SER A 43 -2.65 -7.85 -1.80
CA SER A 43 -2.92 -7.62 -0.38
C SER A 43 -4.42 -7.34 -0.15
N LYS A 44 -5.06 -6.61 -1.07
CA LYS A 44 -6.48 -6.25 -0.97
C LYS A 44 -7.42 -7.46 -1.11
N PRO A 45 -7.35 -8.27 -2.19
CA PRO A 45 -8.12 -9.51 -2.29
C PRO A 45 -7.82 -10.50 -1.16
N LEU A 46 -6.57 -10.60 -0.71
CA LEU A 46 -6.19 -11.49 0.38
C LEU A 46 -6.87 -11.09 1.69
N ILE A 47 -6.84 -9.80 2.03
CA ILE A 47 -7.55 -9.27 3.21
C ILE A 47 -9.06 -9.49 3.05
N SER A 48 -9.62 -9.28 1.86
CA SER A 48 -11.04 -9.53 1.57
C SER A 48 -11.45 -10.99 1.80
N PHE A 49 -10.53 -11.92 1.63
CA PHE A 49 -10.76 -13.35 1.89
C PHE A 49 -10.62 -13.70 3.38
N LEU A 50 -9.76 -13.00 4.11
CA LEU A 50 -9.47 -13.28 5.53
C LEU A 50 -10.38 -12.52 6.50
N GLU A 51 -10.82 -11.31 6.12
CA GLU A 51 -11.67 -10.45 6.95
C GLU A 51 -13.07 -10.33 6.36
N GLU A 52 -14.08 -10.81 7.09
CA GLU A 52 -15.48 -10.65 6.71
C GLU A 52 -15.85 -9.16 6.63
N GLY A 53 -16.56 -8.79 5.56
CA GLY A 53 -17.01 -7.41 5.36
C GLY A 53 -15.97 -6.47 4.74
N THR A 54 -14.82 -6.99 4.32
CA THR A 54 -13.82 -6.22 3.57
C THR A 54 -13.78 -6.68 2.13
N LYS A 55 -13.88 -5.74 1.17
CA LYS A 55 -13.70 -5.97 -0.26
C LYS A 55 -12.80 -4.89 -0.82
N GLY A 56 -11.83 -5.27 -1.63
CA GLY A 56 -10.91 -4.31 -2.23
C GLY A 56 -10.19 -4.85 -3.44
N LEU A 57 -9.88 -3.94 -4.36
CA LEU A 57 -9.04 -4.18 -5.52
C LEU A 57 -8.19 -2.96 -5.80
N GLU A 58 -6.92 -3.16 -6.05
CA GLU A 58 -6.00 -2.10 -6.47
C GLU A 58 -5.22 -2.55 -7.71
N LEU A 59 -5.26 -1.73 -8.74
CA LEU A 59 -4.45 -1.84 -9.94
C LEU A 59 -3.23 -0.95 -9.77
N VAL A 60 -2.06 -1.47 -10.14
CA VAL A 60 -0.80 -0.75 -10.06
C VAL A 60 -0.16 -0.66 -11.44
N GLY A 61 0.43 0.49 -11.72
CA GLY A 61 1.16 0.71 -12.96
C GLY A 61 2.39 1.55 -12.72
N ASP A 62 3.49 1.22 -13.41
CA ASP A 62 4.67 2.08 -13.42
C ASP A 62 5.40 2.03 -14.76
N VAL A 63 6.08 3.11 -15.06
CA VAL A 63 6.88 3.27 -16.26
C VAL A 63 8.22 3.92 -15.91
N ARG A 64 9.30 3.37 -16.45
CA ARG A 64 10.64 3.93 -16.31
C ARG A 64 10.77 5.20 -17.14
N VAL A 65 10.94 6.34 -16.48
CA VAL A 65 11.09 7.66 -17.15
C VAL A 65 12.55 8.08 -17.31
N LEU A 66 13.39 7.73 -16.33
CA LEU A 66 14.84 7.95 -16.33
C LEU A 66 15.57 6.71 -15.83
N ASN A 67 16.90 6.68 -15.89
CA ASN A 67 17.69 5.48 -15.53
C ASN A 67 17.27 4.81 -14.23
N ASN A 68 17.01 5.59 -13.17
CA ASN A 68 16.65 5.08 -11.84
C ASN A 68 15.29 5.58 -11.36
N TYR A 69 14.54 6.32 -12.20
CA TYR A 69 13.25 6.90 -11.80
C TYR A 69 12.11 6.28 -12.57
N TYR A 70 11.06 5.94 -11.84
CA TYR A 70 9.83 5.35 -12.37
C TYR A 70 8.64 6.21 -11.95
N ALA A 71 7.85 6.66 -12.91
CA ALA A 71 6.54 7.23 -12.61
C ALA A 71 5.60 6.07 -12.28
N ALA A 72 4.80 6.23 -11.22
CA ALA A 72 3.90 5.18 -10.75
C ALA A 72 2.52 5.74 -10.46
N VAL A 73 1.50 4.94 -10.78
CA VAL A 73 0.09 5.22 -10.54
C VAL A 73 -0.58 3.99 -9.95
N GLU A 74 -1.45 4.20 -8.98
CA GLU A 74 -2.24 3.15 -8.33
C GLU A 74 -3.70 3.60 -8.31
N LEU A 75 -4.61 2.72 -8.72
CA LEU A 75 -6.05 2.96 -8.77
C LEU A 75 -6.74 1.88 -7.95
N GLY A 76 -7.56 2.25 -7.00
CA GLY A 76 -8.20 1.28 -6.14
C GLY A 76 -9.62 1.62 -5.75
N TYR A 77 -10.30 0.58 -5.29
CA TYR A 77 -11.62 0.63 -4.71
C TYR A 77 -11.66 -0.24 -3.46
N GLU A 78 -12.27 0.25 -2.42
CA GLU A 78 -12.46 -0.47 -1.15
C GLU A 78 -13.90 -0.30 -0.64
N ASP A 79 -14.41 -1.38 -0.05
CA ASP A 79 -15.66 -1.43 0.70
C ASP A 79 -15.36 -2.21 1.97
N LYS A 80 -15.30 -1.52 3.11
CA LYS A 80 -14.86 -2.08 4.38
C LYS A 80 -15.87 -1.80 5.48
N ILE A 81 -16.28 -2.87 6.18
CA ILE A 81 -17.04 -2.80 7.43
C ILE A 81 -16.02 -2.90 8.57
N SER A 82 -15.91 -1.85 9.36
CA SER A 82 -15.07 -1.81 10.56
C SER A 82 -15.93 -2.03 11.80
N LYS A 83 -15.58 -3.05 12.58
CA LYS A 83 -16.22 -3.40 13.84
C LYS A 83 -15.25 -3.12 14.97
N GLU A 84 -15.50 -2.03 15.69
CA GLU A 84 -14.76 -1.62 16.87
C GLU A 84 -15.60 -1.90 18.13
N ASP A 85 -14.97 -1.90 19.31
CA ASP A 85 -15.65 -2.25 20.58
C ASP A 85 -16.93 -1.45 20.86
N TYR A 86 -16.95 -0.17 20.43
CA TYR A 86 -18.07 0.73 20.72
C TYR A 86 -18.72 1.32 19.47
N MET A 87 -18.29 0.93 18.27
CA MET A 87 -18.79 1.53 17.04
C MET A 87 -18.59 0.60 15.85
N ASN A 88 -19.63 0.48 15.02
CA ASN A 88 -19.55 -0.20 13.73
C ASN A 88 -19.82 0.81 12.62
N TYR A 89 -18.94 0.85 11.63
CA TYR A 89 -19.09 1.75 10.48
C TYR A 89 -18.65 1.05 9.19
N THR A 90 -19.23 1.52 8.08
CA THR A 90 -18.87 1.04 6.74
C THR A 90 -18.29 2.20 5.96
N THR A 91 -17.15 1.98 5.32
CA THR A 91 -16.53 2.98 4.42
C THR A 91 -16.38 2.36 3.05
N LYS A 92 -16.84 3.09 2.02
CA LYS A 92 -16.86 2.63 0.63
C LYS A 92 -16.44 3.76 -0.30
N GLY A 93 -15.44 3.50 -1.15
CA GLY A 93 -14.97 4.51 -2.08
C GLY A 93 -13.85 4.08 -2.98
N SER A 94 -13.47 5.00 -3.87
CA SER A 94 -12.39 4.82 -4.83
C SER A 94 -11.26 5.80 -4.53
N TYR A 95 -10.05 5.44 -4.96
CA TYR A 95 -8.89 6.29 -4.79
C TYR A 95 -7.92 6.17 -5.95
N ILE A 96 -7.12 7.20 -6.09
CA ILE A 96 -5.97 7.26 -6.99
C ILE A 96 -4.74 7.69 -6.20
N LYS A 97 -3.61 7.08 -6.49
CA LYS A 97 -2.29 7.51 -5.99
C LYS A 97 -1.36 7.68 -7.18
N ALA A 98 -0.62 8.77 -7.21
CA ALA A 98 0.37 9.04 -8.26
C ALA A 98 1.67 9.52 -7.63
N GLY A 99 2.80 9.15 -8.24
CA GLY A 99 4.09 9.56 -7.72
C GLY A 99 5.28 8.97 -8.46
N VAL A 100 6.42 8.94 -7.79
CA VAL A 100 7.70 8.56 -8.37
C VAL A 100 8.43 7.61 -7.44
N ASN A 101 9.09 6.59 -8.01
CA ASN A 101 10.04 5.72 -7.33
C ASN A 101 11.45 6.04 -7.79
N TYR A 102 12.39 6.07 -6.86
CA TYR A 102 13.82 6.04 -7.09
C TYR A 102 14.35 4.65 -6.79
N ASN A 103 14.85 3.96 -7.83
CA ASN A 103 15.51 2.66 -7.67
C ASN A 103 16.95 2.85 -7.21
N ALA A 104 17.25 2.45 -5.98
CA ALA A 104 18.58 2.50 -5.39
C ALA A 104 19.41 1.24 -5.68
N TYR A 105 18.80 0.19 -6.24
CA TYR A 105 19.45 -1.08 -6.50
C TYR A 105 20.23 -1.07 -7.82
N LYS A 106 21.48 -1.52 -7.76
CA LYS A 106 22.31 -1.74 -8.95
C LYS A 106 22.12 -3.18 -9.40
N ASN A 107 21.39 -3.36 -10.48
CA ASN A 107 21.14 -4.69 -11.06
C ASN A 107 22.40 -5.32 -11.63
N TRP A 108 22.46 -6.63 -11.53
CA TRP A 108 23.37 -7.42 -12.35
C TRP A 108 22.91 -7.42 -13.81
N VAL A 109 23.85 -7.77 -14.70
CA VAL A 109 23.63 -7.86 -16.14
C VAL A 109 22.40 -8.72 -16.47
N GLY A 110 21.42 -8.13 -17.15
CA GLY A 110 20.19 -8.84 -17.56
C GLY A 110 19.09 -8.91 -16.52
N MET A 111 19.26 -8.35 -15.33
CA MET A 111 18.21 -8.25 -14.31
C MET A 111 17.61 -6.85 -14.27
N THR A 112 16.32 -6.78 -13.91
CA THR A 112 15.58 -5.52 -13.78
C THR A 112 14.87 -5.41 -12.42
N ASN A 113 15.49 -5.96 -11.38
CA ASN A 113 14.99 -5.88 -10.00
C ASN A 113 15.07 -4.45 -9.46
N GLU A 114 14.26 -4.14 -8.48
CA GLU A 114 14.24 -2.84 -7.83
C GLU A 114 14.22 -2.97 -6.31
N ILE A 115 15.03 -2.14 -5.66
CA ILE A 115 14.85 -1.76 -4.26
C ILE A 115 14.70 -0.25 -4.32
N TYR A 116 13.53 0.24 -3.96
CA TYR A 116 13.17 1.62 -4.22
C TYR A 116 12.63 2.35 -3.01
N VAL A 117 12.83 3.66 -3.05
CA VAL A 117 12.12 4.63 -2.21
C VAL A 117 11.22 5.44 -3.12
N GLY A 118 9.97 5.59 -2.74
CA GLY A 118 8.98 6.31 -3.53
C GLY A 118 8.22 7.34 -2.72
N MET A 119 7.69 8.32 -3.43
CA MET A 119 6.72 9.27 -2.90
C MET A 119 5.43 9.17 -3.69
N ARG A 120 4.29 9.28 -3.02
CA ARG A 120 2.95 9.30 -3.61
C ARG A 120 2.15 10.47 -3.07
N TYR A 121 1.31 10.98 -3.92
CA TYR A 121 0.17 11.79 -3.54
C TYR A 121 -1.08 10.96 -3.78
N GLY A 122 -1.91 10.83 -2.74
CA GLY A 122 -3.16 10.08 -2.78
C GLY A 122 -4.36 11.00 -2.69
N PHE A 123 -5.42 10.62 -3.38
CA PHE A 123 -6.73 11.23 -3.35
C PHE A 123 -7.81 10.17 -3.32
N SER A 124 -8.82 10.35 -2.46
CA SER A 124 -9.97 9.45 -2.33
C SER A 124 -11.28 10.20 -2.29
N ILE A 125 -12.31 9.60 -2.90
CA ILE A 125 -13.71 9.99 -2.76
C ILE A 125 -14.46 8.78 -2.22
N PHE A 126 -15.21 8.98 -1.14
CA PHE A 126 -15.84 7.88 -0.43
C PHE A 126 -17.10 8.31 0.32
N ASN A 127 -17.89 7.31 0.69
CA ASN A 127 -19.01 7.45 1.62
C ASN A 127 -18.69 6.69 2.90
N GLN A 128 -19.23 7.18 4.01
CA GLN A 128 -19.09 6.54 5.31
C GLN A 128 -20.46 6.42 5.97
N THR A 129 -20.81 5.22 6.43
CA THR A 129 -22.07 4.95 7.12
C THR A 129 -21.78 4.57 8.56
N LEU A 130 -22.33 5.29 9.50
CA LEU A 130 -22.34 4.89 10.91
C LEU A 130 -23.46 3.88 11.13
N ASN A 131 -23.10 2.60 11.24
CA ASN A 131 -24.07 1.50 11.38
C ASN A 131 -24.62 1.44 12.80
N SER A 132 -23.72 1.41 13.80
CA SER A 132 -24.11 1.39 15.21
C SER A 132 -23.04 2.01 16.09
N TYR A 133 -23.44 2.45 17.28
CA TYR A 133 -22.50 2.86 18.33
C TYR A 133 -23.10 2.64 19.71
N THR A 134 -22.24 2.42 20.71
CA THR A 134 -22.60 2.32 22.11
C THR A 134 -22.12 3.59 22.83
N PRO A 135 -23.04 4.43 23.35
CA PRO A 135 -22.68 5.66 24.05
C PRO A 135 -21.86 5.35 25.31
N ASN A 136 -20.76 6.08 25.52
CA ASN A 136 -20.02 5.99 26.79
C ASN A 136 -20.74 6.79 27.89
N VAL A 137 -21.61 6.14 28.63
CA VAL A 137 -22.37 6.76 29.72
C VAL A 137 -21.57 6.63 31.00
N LYS A 138 -21.19 7.75 31.60
CA LYS A 138 -20.57 7.79 32.92
C LYS A 138 -21.63 7.52 34.00
N GLY A 139 -21.56 6.37 34.65
CA GLY A 139 -22.41 5.99 35.79
C GLY A 139 -22.93 4.56 35.68
N THR A 140 -23.27 3.98 36.83
CA THR A 140 -23.78 2.59 36.94
C THR A 140 -25.32 2.48 36.82
N TYR A 141 -26.00 3.61 36.65
CA TYR A 141 -27.47 3.65 36.69
C TYR A 141 -28.15 3.24 35.38
N PHE A 142 -27.47 3.47 34.23
CA PHE A 142 -28.00 3.10 32.92
C PHE A 142 -27.02 2.16 32.23
N ILE A 143 -27.50 1.01 31.80
CA ILE A 143 -26.75 0.09 30.95
C ILE A 143 -26.69 0.75 29.55
N PRO A 144 -25.50 0.98 28.98
CA PRO A 144 -25.38 1.53 27.63
C PRO A 144 -26.08 0.59 26.64
N THR A 145 -27.04 1.14 25.90
CA THR A 145 -27.74 0.40 24.83
C THR A 145 -27.15 0.79 23.50
N GLU A 146 -26.94 -0.18 22.62
CA GLU A 146 -26.49 0.08 21.26
C GLU A 146 -27.53 0.89 20.49
N VAL A 147 -27.07 1.95 19.83
CA VAL A 147 -27.87 2.81 18.98
C VAL A 147 -27.55 2.48 17.53
N LEU A 148 -28.58 2.33 16.69
CA LEU A 148 -28.47 1.96 15.27
C LEU A 148 -28.91 3.14 14.38
N PRO A 149 -28.11 4.19 14.21
CA PRO A 149 -28.50 5.37 13.45
C PRO A 149 -28.58 5.08 11.95
N ASN A 150 -27.77 4.15 11.44
CA ASN A 150 -27.62 3.87 10.00
C ASN A 150 -27.50 5.15 9.15
N THR A 151 -26.73 6.11 9.65
CA THR A 151 -26.60 7.42 9.01
C THR A 151 -25.48 7.37 7.98
N GLU A 152 -25.80 7.67 6.73
CA GLU A 152 -24.83 7.73 5.63
C GLU A 152 -24.34 9.17 5.40
N PHE A 153 -23.03 9.34 5.39
CA PHE A 153 -22.34 10.58 5.03
C PHE A 153 -21.73 10.40 3.64
N LYS A 154 -22.15 11.24 2.70
CA LYS A 154 -21.76 11.14 1.28
C LYS A 154 -20.76 12.21 0.89
N ASP A 155 -20.13 11.98 -0.26
CA ASP A 155 -19.24 12.95 -0.92
C ASP A 155 -18.10 13.43 -0.01
N LEU A 156 -17.56 12.49 0.78
CA LEU A 156 -16.36 12.71 1.56
C LEU A 156 -15.13 12.61 0.66
N SER A 157 -14.09 13.36 1.00
CA SER A 157 -12.84 13.33 0.26
C SER A 157 -11.65 13.43 1.19
N ALA A 158 -10.55 12.86 0.78
CA ALA A 158 -9.29 12.92 1.52
C ALA A 158 -8.10 13.03 0.57
N HIS A 159 -7.08 13.75 1.02
CA HIS A 159 -5.82 13.95 0.34
C HIS A 159 -4.67 13.65 1.28
N TRP A 160 -3.67 12.93 0.82
CA TRP A 160 -2.52 12.55 1.66
C TRP A 160 -1.23 12.40 0.87
N GLY A 161 -0.11 12.45 1.59
CA GLY A 161 1.20 12.08 1.08
C GLY A 161 1.63 10.72 1.60
N GLU A 162 2.37 9.95 0.79
CA GLU A 162 2.97 8.68 1.20
C GLU A 162 4.47 8.68 0.93
N LEU A 163 5.22 8.12 1.88
CA LEU A 163 6.59 7.68 1.67
C LEU A 163 6.58 6.15 1.56
N VAL A 164 7.08 5.62 0.46
CA VAL A 164 7.01 4.20 0.13
C VAL A 164 8.41 3.60 0.07
N PHE A 165 8.60 2.45 0.71
CA PHE A 165 9.79 1.63 0.62
C PHE A 165 9.39 0.29 0.04
N GLY A 166 10.06 -0.17 -1.01
CA GLY A 166 9.66 -1.41 -1.63
C GLY A 166 10.76 -2.09 -2.41
N MET A 167 10.45 -3.32 -2.78
CA MET A 167 11.26 -4.15 -3.66
C MET A 167 10.38 -4.78 -4.73
N LYS A 168 10.94 -4.98 -5.91
CA LYS A 168 10.34 -5.75 -7.00
C LYS A 168 11.39 -6.69 -7.56
N ALA A 169 11.05 -7.96 -7.66
CA ALA A 169 11.92 -8.99 -8.20
C ALA A 169 11.28 -9.65 -9.42
N GLU A 170 12.03 -9.75 -10.50
CA GLU A 170 11.63 -10.51 -11.67
C GLU A 170 11.73 -12.00 -11.36
N THR A 171 10.57 -12.66 -11.22
CA THR A 171 10.48 -14.09 -10.88
C THR A 171 10.38 -14.97 -12.12
N LEU A 172 9.69 -14.50 -13.13
CA LEU A 172 9.65 -15.07 -14.46
C LEU A 172 9.87 -13.94 -15.47
N LYS A 173 10.21 -14.27 -16.71
CA LYS A 173 10.46 -13.26 -17.74
C LYS A 173 9.31 -12.24 -17.82
N ASN A 174 9.62 -10.97 -17.55
CA ASN A 174 8.71 -9.84 -17.48
C ASN A 174 7.66 -9.91 -16.34
N LEU A 175 7.68 -10.92 -15.48
CA LEU A 175 6.75 -11.06 -14.37
C LEU A 175 7.45 -10.73 -13.06
N TYR A 176 6.90 -9.77 -12.33
CA TYR A 176 7.49 -9.21 -11.11
C TYR A 176 6.60 -9.45 -9.91
N LEU A 177 7.19 -9.97 -8.84
CA LEU A 177 6.62 -9.92 -7.50
C LEU A 177 7.18 -8.69 -6.78
N GLY A 178 6.30 -7.93 -6.18
CA GLY A 178 6.63 -6.74 -5.42
C GLY A 178 6.11 -6.80 -4.01
N PHE A 179 6.89 -6.22 -3.10
CA PHE A 179 6.49 -5.95 -1.73
C PHE A 179 6.81 -4.50 -1.42
N SER A 180 5.89 -3.81 -0.77
CA SER A 180 6.14 -2.45 -0.32
C SER A 180 5.47 -2.15 1.03
N PHE A 181 6.09 -1.23 1.75
CA PHE A 181 5.58 -0.64 2.96
C PHE A 181 5.46 0.87 2.74
N SER A 182 4.34 1.46 3.17
CA SER A 182 4.11 2.89 3.07
C SER A 182 3.81 3.52 4.44
N PHE A 183 4.42 4.66 4.68
CA PHE A 183 4.06 5.58 5.74
C PHE A 183 3.25 6.72 5.11
N LYS A 184 2.11 7.04 5.71
CA LYS A 184 1.13 7.97 5.16
C LYS A 184 0.87 9.11 6.12
N LYS A 185 0.68 10.31 5.56
CA LYS A 185 0.29 11.52 6.31
C LYS A 185 -0.85 12.20 5.60
N MET A 186 -1.98 12.35 6.31
CA MET A 186 -3.13 13.10 5.82
C MET A 186 -2.76 14.59 5.68
N ILE A 187 -3.13 15.18 4.55
CA ILE A 187 -2.94 16.60 4.24
C ILE A 187 -4.24 17.34 4.47
N SER A 188 -5.35 16.78 3.97
CA SER A 188 -6.67 17.37 4.08
C SER A 188 -7.73 16.29 3.97
N THR A 189 -8.80 16.43 4.75
CA THR A 189 -9.95 15.54 4.69
C THR A 189 -11.25 16.33 4.92
N LYS A 190 -12.29 15.99 4.18
CA LYS A 190 -13.65 16.45 4.43
C LYS A 190 -14.30 15.48 5.41
N GLU A 191 -14.54 15.94 6.63
CA GLU A 191 -15.14 15.14 7.69
C GLU A 191 -16.65 15.38 7.77
N PRO A 192 -17.45 14.38 8.17
CA PRO A 192 -18.85 14.55 8.54
C PRO A 192 -19.00 15.45 9.79
N GLU A 193 -20.15 16.08 9.94
CA GLU A 193 -20.48 16.75 11.18
C GLU A 193 -20.57 15.73 12.33
N ASN A 194 -19.87 15.99 13.43
CA ASN A 194 -19.85 15.17 14.66
C ASN A 194 -19.32 13.74 14.51
N PHE A 195 -18.67 13.40 13.38
CA PHE A 195 -18.09 12.08 13.15
C PHE A 195 -16.79 12.21 12.36
N LYS A 196 -15.71 11.57 12.84
CA LYS A 196 -14.40 11.61 12.17
C LYS A 196 -14.26 10.51 11.15
N ASN A 197 -13.44 10.76 10.13
CA ASN A 197 -13.01 9.74 9.19
C ASN A 197 -11.98 8.81 9.86
N LEU A 198 -12.42 7.65 10.34
CA LEU A 198 -11.56 6.66 11.00
C LEU A 198 -10.84 5.75 10.01
N TYR A 199 -11.44 5.54 8.86
CA TYR A 199 -10.89 4.76 7.75
C TYR A 199 -11.14 5.51 6.44
N VAL A 200 -10.12 5.57 5.59
CA VAL A 200 -10.21 6.20 4.27
C VAL A 200 -9.68 5.22 3.22
N PRO A 201 -10.45 4.94 2.16
CA PRO A 201 -10.00 4.07 1.06
C PRO A 201 -8.65 4.53 0.50
N GLY A 202 -7.71 3.60 0.38
CA GLY A 202 -6.34 3.87 -0.05
C GLY A 202 -5.40 4.42 1.04
N PHE A 203 -5.92 5.15 2.02
CA PHE A 203 -5.15 5.58 3.19
C PHE A 203 -5.10 4.50 4.28
N ASN A 204 -6.17 3.74 4.42
CA ASN A 204 -6.44 2.75 5.48
C ASN A 204 -6.90 3.41 6.80
N GLN A 205 -6.54 2.81 7.95
CA GLN A 205 -6.84 3.33 9.28
C GLN A 205 -6.14 4.68 9.51
N VAL A 206 -6.91 5.64 10.02
CA VAL A 206 -6.39 6.95 10.44
C VAL A 206 -5.99 6.86 11.91
N TYR A 207 -4.70 6.94 12.19
CA TYR A 207 -4.16 6.94 13.54
C TYR A 207 -4.00 8.36 14.08
N LEU A 208 -3.55 8.47 15.33
CA LEU A 208 -3.25 9.74 15.98
C LEU A 208 -2.31 10.59 15.09
N ASN A 209 -2.54 11.91 15.10
CA ASN A 209 -1.83 12.87 14.26
C ASN A 209 -2.00 12.63 12.75
N ASP A 210 -3.15 12.10 12.31
CA ASP A 210 -3.48 11.91 10.89
C ASP A 210 -2.40 11.11 10.14
N THR A 211 -1.87 10.10 10.79
CA THR A 211 -0.89 9.18 10.19
C THR A 211 -1.54 7.87 9.80
N GLY A 212 -0.92 7.16 8.87
CA GLY A 212 -1.35 5.83 8.43
C GLY A 212 -0.19 5.00 7.91
N PHE A 213 -0.45 3.71 7.78
CA PHE A 213 0.51 2.73 7.27
C PHE A 213 -0.15 1.86 6.21
N GLY A 214 0.65 1.29 5.34
CA GLY A 214 0.19 0.32 4.36
C GLY A 214 1.25 -0.69 4.02
N MET A 215 0.80 -1.87 3.64
CA MET A 215 1.62 -2.95 3.09
C MET A 215 0.94 -3.45 1.82
N ASN A 216 1.73 -3.63 0.76
CA ASN A 216 1.22 -4.07 -0.52
C ASN A 216 2.05 -5.25 -1.03
N TYR A 217 1.36 -6.24 -1.61
CA TYR A 217 1.94 -7.37 -2.31
C TYR A 217 1.46 -7.34 -3.77
N THR A 218 2.35 -7.01 -4.68
CA THR A 218 1.98 -6.80 -6.08
C THR A 218 2.49 -7.90 -6.99
N LEU A 219 1.67 -8.29 -7.95
CA LEU A 219 2.09 -9.05 -9.12
C LEU A 219 1.92 -8.16 -10.33
N SER A 220 3.00 -7.92 -11.08
CA SER A 220 2.98 -7.04 -12.22
C SER A 220 3.72 -7.65 -13.42
N TYR A 221 3.26 -7.29 -14.61
CA TYR A 221 3.84 -7.73 -15.87
C TYR A 221 4.41 -6.53 -16.64
N LEU A 222 5.67 -6.65 -17.08
CA LEU A 222 6.33 -5.66 -17.90
C LEU A 222 5.97 -5.89 -19.38
N ILE A 223 5.29 -4.93 -19.98
CA ILE A 223 5.05 -4.86 -21.41
C ILE A 223 6.25 -4.13 -22.04
N PRO A 224 7.18 -4.82 -22.72
CA PRO A 224 8.38 -4.19 -23.25
C PRO A 224 8.02 -3.34 -24.46
N ILE A 225 8.28 -2.03 -24.40
CA ILE A 225 8.00 -1.10 -25.50
C ILE A 225 9.27 -0.83 -26.30
N VAL A 226 10.40 -0.61 -25.60
CA VAL A 226 11.70 -0.29 -26.22
C VAL A 226 12.80 -1.10 -25.58
N LYS A 227 13.74 -1.62 -26.38
CA LYS A 227 14.99 -2.24 -25.91
C LYS A 227 16.11 -1.22 -26.13
N LYS A 228 16.74 -0.75 -25.06
CA LYS A 228 17.88 0.16 -25.14
C LYS A 228 19.17 -0.59 -24.79
N GLU A 229 20.19 -0.43 -25.62
CA GLU A 229 21.55 -0.93 -25.32
C GLU A 229 22.21 0.00 -24.28
N LYS A 230 22.82 -0.61 -23.28
CA LYS A 230 23.59 0.09 -22.25
C LYS A 230 25.04 -0.31 -22.31
#